data_ac6ff6b4829918831b4ce088dae62588
#
_entry.id   ac6ff6b4829918831b4ce088dae62588
#
_cell.length_a   1.000
_cell.length_b   1.000
_cell.length_c   1.000
_cell.angle_alpha   90.00
_cell.angle_beta   90.00
_cell.angle_gamma   90.00
#
_symmetry.space_group_name_H-M   'P 1'
#
loop_
_entity.id
_entity.type
_entity.pdbx_description
1 polymer ?
#
loop_
_entity_poly.entity_id
_entity_poly.type
_entity_poly.pdbx_seq_one_letter_code
_entity_poly.pdbx_strand_id
1 'polypeptide(L)'
;MNAITAPCIVELNDCEIRVADDARIILRSPGVAVLDKENLHLGEEAVKKAYLNPRTTYNRYWHKMNQDALPTANRRFRHHADLVYTHLLKIHEQAGTPAELLFAVPGSYSAEQLSMLLGIAAACPFSAVGLVDIAVASAASVATAG
;
A
#
# COMPACT_ATOMS: atom_id res chain seq x y z
N MET A 1 29.38 -4.55 -10.12
CA MET A 1 29.43 -3.48 -9.12
C MET A 1 28.03 -3.17 -8.63
N ASN A 2 27.81 -3.42 -7.40
CA ASN A 2 26.48 -3.24 -6.84
C ASN A 2 26.49 -2.07 -5.88
N ALA A 3 25.84 -1.02 -6.29
CA ALA A 3 25.49 0.00 -5.35
C ALA A 3 24.53 -0.63 -4.35
N ILE A 4 24.81 -0.50 -3.06
CA ILE A 4 23.85 -0.83 -2.04
C ILE A 4 22.77 0.24 -2.14
N THR A 5 21.65 -0.13 -2.72
CA THR A 5 20.52 0.78 -2.79
C THR A 5 19.79 0.76 -1.46
N ALA A 6 19.53 1.94 -0.90
CA ALA A 6 18.67 2.04 0.25
C ALA A 6 17.30 1.47 -0.09
N PRO A 7 16.57 0.91 0.90
CA PRO A 7 15.21 0.44 0.65
C PRO A 7 14.32 1.59 0.20
N CYS A 8 13.35 1.29 -0.65
CA CYS A 8 12.30 2.23 -0.96
C CYS A 8 11.37 2.37 0.23
N ILE A 9 10.86 3.57 0.45
CA ILE A 9 9.93 3.85 1.53
C ILE A 9 8.52 3.84 0.96
N VAL A 10 7.65 3.03 1.54
CA VAL A 10 6.23 2.99 1.19
C VAL A 10 5.48 3.69 2.31
N GLU A 11 4.95 4.86 2.02
CA GLU A 11 4.16 5.64 2.96
C GLU A 11 2.68 5.28 2.79
N LEU A 12 2.08 4.74 3.84
CA LEU A 12 0.67 4.36 3.87
C LEU A 12 -0.18 5.50 4.40
N ASN A 13 -1.17 5.86 3.63
CA ASN A 13 -2.06 6.96 3.93
C ASN A 13 -3.46 6.58 3.47
N ASP A 14 -4.49 7.12 4.10
CA ASP A 14 -5.88 6.77 3.77
C ASP A 14 -6.27 7.15 2.35
N CYS A 15 -5.64 8.16 1.79
CA CYS A 15 -5.99 8.66 0.46
C CYS A 15 -5.15 8.07 -0.64
N GLU A 16 -3.84 7.93 -0.41
CA GLU A 16 -2.93 7.41 -1.42
C GLU A 16 -1.73 6.74 -0.78
N ILE A 17 -1.14 5.82 -1.52
CA ILE A 17 0.11 5.19 -1.14
C ILE A 17 1.22 5.86 -1.93
N ARG A 18 2.28 6.25 -1.26
CA ARG A 18 3.44 6.89 -1.90
C ARG A 18 4.64 5.99 -1.76
N VAL A 19 5.41 5.87 -2.84
CA VAL A 19 6.70 5.19 -2.78
C VAL A 19 7.77 6.22 -3.07
N ALA A 20 8.78 6.24 -2.23
CA ALA A 20 9.93 7.14 -2.38
C ALA A 20 11.23 6.34 -2.38
N ASP A 21 12.18 6.79 -3.16
CA ASP A 21 13.57 6.37 -3.05
C ASP A 21 14.37 7.43 -2.25
N ASP A 22 15.68 7.40 -2.31
CA ASP A 22 16.55 8.31 -1.54
C ASP A 22 16.27 9.79 -1.80
N ALA A 23 15.79 10.13 -2.97
CA ALA A 23 15.78 11.51 -3.43
C ALA A 23 14.37 12.06 -3.65
N ARG A 24 13.39 11.22 -3.94
CA ARG A 24 12.10 11.73 -4.40
C ARG A 24 11.00 10.67 -4.32
N ILE A 25 9.76 11.15 -4.42
CA ILE A 25 8.61 10.27 -4.62
C ILE A 25 8.63 9.78 -6.06
N ILE A 26 8.65 8.46 -6.23
CA ILE A 26 8.69 7.82 -7.55
C ILE A 26 7.33 7.28 -7.98
N LEU A 27 6.39 7.14 -7.05
CA LEU A 27 5.06 6.61 -7.34
C LEU A 27 4.05 7.14 -6.35
N ARG A 28 2.88 7.50 -6.86
CA ARG A 28 1.69 7.77 -6.05
C ARG A 28 0.57 6.90 -6.58
N SER A 29 -0.08 6.16 -5.68
CA SER A 29 -1.18 5.26 -6.06
C SER A 29 -2.36 5.54 -5.13
N PRO A 30 -3.49 6.03 -5.66
CA PRO A 30 -4.68 6.22 -4.84
C PRO A 30 -5.10 4.91 -4.17
N GLY A 31 -5.52 4.99 -2.91
CA GLY A 31 -5.96 3.84 -2.13
C GLY A 31 -7.38 3.39 -2.48
N VAL A 32 -7.62 3.14 -3.75
CA VAL A 32 -8.93 2.80 -4.30
C VAL A 32 -8.85 1.52 -5.09
N ALA A 33 -9.85 0.66 -4.92
CA ALA A 33 -10.02 -0.56 -5.69
C ALA A 33 -11.45 -0.59 -6.23
N VAL A 34 -11.60 -1.01 -7.48
CA VAL A 34 -12.90 -1.22 -8.11
C VAL A 34 -12.94 -2.63 -8.66
N LEU A 35 -13.98 -3.37 -8.25
CA LEU A 35 -14.24 -4.70 -8.77
C LEU A 35 -15.31 -4.59 -9.85
N ASP A 36 -14.90 -4.75 -11.10
CA ASP A 36 -15.79 -4.72 -12.25
C ASP A 36 -15.91 -6.15 -12.78
N LYS A 37 -17.02 -6.82 -12.41
CA LYS A 37 -17.23 -8.25 -12.67
C LYS A 37 -16.10 -9.06 -12.02
N GLU A 38 -15.23 -9.67 -12.81
CA GLU A 38 -14.08 -10.43 -12.31
C GLU A 38 -12.77 -9.65 -12.37
N ASN A 39 -12.81 -8.42 -12.88
CA ASN A 39 -11.63 -7.60 -13.04
C ASN A 39 -11.46 -6.64 -11.88
N LEU A 40 -10.31 -6.68 -11.24
CA LEU A 40 -9.96 -5.75 -10.19
C LEU A 40 -9.08 -4.62 -10.76
N HIS A 41 -9.53 -3.39 -10.54
CA HIS A 41 -8.77 -2.19 -10.88
C HIS A 41 -8.28 -1.55 -9.60
N LEU A 42 -7.06 -1.04 -9.61
CA LEU A 42 -6.40 -0.48 -8.44
C LEU A 42 -5.78 0.88 -8.76
N GLY A 43 -5.73 1.76 -7.76
CA GLY A 43 -5.07 3.04 -7.90
C GLY A 43 -5.74 3.96 -8.90
N GLU A 44 -4.96 4.55 -9.79
CA GLU A 44 -5.45 5.50 -10.79
C GLU A 44 -6.55 4.93 -11.70
N GLU A 45 -6.39 3.69 -12.13
CA GLU A 45 -7.41 3.02 -12.94
C GLU A 45 -8.73 2.88 -12.20
N ALA A 46 -8.66 2.56 -10.89
CA ALA A 46 -9.84 2.42 -10.07
C ALA A 46 -10.58 3.75 -9.92
N VAL A 47 -9.85 4.84 -9.74
CA VAL A 47 -10.45 6.18 -9.65
C VAL A 47 -11.26 6.50 -10.90
N LYS A 48 -10.74 6.17 -12.07
CA LYS A 48 -11.45 6.41 -13.34
C LYS A 48 -12.71 5.60 -13.49
N LYS A 49 -12.78 4.43 -12.85
CA LYS A 49 -13.92 3.51 -12.98
C LYS A 49 -14.90 3.58 -11.81
N ALA A 50 -14.54 4.28 -10.75
CA ALA A 50 -15.31 4.29 -9.51
C ALA A 50 -16.73 4.81 -9.70
N TYR A 51 -16.89 5.87 -10.46
CA TYR A 51 -18.19 6.47 -10.58
C TYR A 51 -19.17 5.62 -11.40
N LEU A 52 -18.68 4.73 -12.26
CA LEU A 52 -19.50 3.77 -12.98
C LEU A 52 -19.80 2.51 -12.16
N ASN A 53 -19.06 2.29 -11.08
CA ASN A 53 -19.16 1.09 -10.25
C ASN A 53 -19.22 1.46 -8.76
N PRO A 54 -20.20 2.29 -8.33
CA PRO A 54 -20.17 2.81 -6.96
C PRO A 54 -20.34 1.73 -5.89
N ARG A 55 -21.06 0.65 -6.19
CA ARG A 55 -21.30 -0.44 -5.22
C ARG A 55 -20.11 -1.37 -5.04
N THR A 56 -19.18 -1.36 -5.97
CA THR A 56 -18.00 -2.22 -5.96
C THR A 56 -16.72 -1.41 -5.92
N THR A 57 -16.79 -0.19 -5.41
CA THR A 57 -15.64 0.67 -5.16
C THR A 57 -15.29 0.59 -3.69
N TYR A 58 -14.02 0.30 -3.41
CA TYR A 58 -13.47 0.16 -2.06
C TYR A 58 -12.34 1.16 -1.88
N ASN A 59 -12.41 1.97 -0.83
CA ASN A 59 -11.41 3.01 -0.57
C ASN A 59 -10.95 3.05 0.89
N ARG A 60 -11.23 2.00 1.66
CA ARG A 60 -10.88 1.94 3.08
C ARG A 60 -10.03 0.74 3.48
N TYR A 61 -9.63 -0.09 2.53
CA TYR A 61 -8.91 -1.31 2.87
C TYR A 61 -7.54 -1.04 3.48
N TRP A 62 -6.85 0.02 3.07
CA TRP A 62 -5.60 0.42 3.71
C TRP A 62 -5.81 0.91 5.13
N HIS A 63 -6.89 1.66 5.36
CA HIS A 63 -7.23 2.15 6.69
C HIS A 63 -7.67 1.00 7.62
N LYS A 64 -8.51 0.13 7.13
CA LYS A 64 -9.04 -0.99 7.92
C LYS A 64 -8.00 -2.06 8.17
N MET A 65 -7.22 -2.41 7.16
CA MET A 65 -6.14 -3.39 7.28
C MET A 65 -6.55 -4.60 8.12
N ASN A 66 -7.63 -5.29 7.72
CA ASN A 66 -8.18 -6.40 8.48
C ASN A 66 -8.76 -7.49 7.56
N GLN A 67 -9.31 -8.52 8.16
CA GLN A 67 -9.95 -9.63 7.44
C GLN A 67 -11.46 -9.53 7.41
N ASP A 68 -12.03 -8.34 7.64
CA ASP A 68 -13.47 -8.16 7.51
C ASP A 68 -13.88 -8.38 6.05
N ALA A 69 -15.03 -9.05 5.89
CA ALA A 69 -15.53 -9.38 4.57
C ALA A 69 -15.94 -8.14 3.79
N LEU A 70 -15.68 -8.16 2.51
CA LEU A 70 -16.17 -7.13 1.59
C LEU A 70 -17.65 -7.37 1.31
N PRO A 71 -18.49 -6.31 1.23
CA PRO A 71 -19.92 -6.48 1.00
C PRO A 71 -20.29 -7.23 -0.28
N THR A 72 -19.45 -7.10 -1.32
CA THR A 72 -19.67 -7.75 -2.61
C THR A 72 -18.54 -8.69 -2.94
N ALA A 73 -18.11 -9.46 -1.95
CA ALA A 73 -16.97 -10.36 -2.08
C ALA A 73 -17.19 -11.41 -3.17
N ASN A 74 -16.11 -11.76 -3.88
CA ASN A 74 -16.09 -12.88 -4.78
C ASN A 74 -15.04 -13.91 -4.30
N ARG A 75 -14.78 -14.93 -5.08
CA ARG A 75 -13.84 -15.99 -4.68
C ARG A 75 -12.40 -15.52 -4.52
N ARG A 76 -12.01 -14.45 -5.22
CA ARG A 76 -10.63 -13.94 -5.24
C ARG A 76 -10.40 -12.87 -4.20
N PHE A 77 -11.40 -12.04 -3.92
CA PHE A 77 -11.29 -10.86 -3.07
C PHE A 77 -12.40 -10.90 -2.02
N ARG A 78 -12.12 -11.53 -0.89
CA ARG A 78 -13.09 -11.77 0.18
C ARG A 78 -13.02 -10.76 1.30
N HIS A 79 -11.83 -10.21 1.55
CA HIS A 79 -11.54 -9.40 2.73
C HIS A 79 -10.75 -8.16 2.33
N HIS A 80 -10.75 -7.17 3.21
CA HIS A 80 -9.92 -5.98 3.00
C HIS A 80 -8.44 -6.32 2.81
N ALA A 81 -7.94 -7.31 3.57
CA ALA A 81 -6.55 -7.76 3.45
C ALA A 81 -6.21 -8.28 2.04
N ASP A 82 -7.17 -8.88 1.35
CA ASP A 82 -6.95 -9.35 -0.03
C ASP A 82 -6.70 -8.18 -0.98
N LEU A 83 -7.40 -7.07 -0.77
CA LEU A 83 -7.20 -5.86 -1.56
C LEU A 83 -5.85 -5.22 -1.25
N VAL A 84 -5.47 -5.17 0.01
CA VAL A 84 -4.15 -4.65 0.42
C VAL A 84 -3.04 -5.45 -0.23
N TYR A 85 -3.11 -6.77 -0.16
CA TYR A 85 -2.12 -7.66 -0.74
C TYR A 85 -1.97 -7.43 -2.25
N THR A 86 -3.08 -7.43 -2.97
CA THR A 86 -3.08 -7.27 -4.42
C THR A 86 -2.59 -5.88 -4.83
N HIS A 87 -3.02 -4.84 -4.10
CA HIS A 87 -2.57 -3.48 -4.37
C HIS A 87 -1.08 -3.32 -4.08
N LEU A 88 -0.59 -3.92 -3.01
CA LEU A 88 0.82 -3.87 -2.65
C LEU A 88 1.69 -4.56 -3.71
N LEU A 89 1.25 -5.68 -4.26
CA LEU A 89 1.93 -6.33 -5.37
C LEU A 89 2.02 -5.41 -6.59
N LYS A 90 0.94 -4.73 -6.91
CA LYS A 90 0.92 -3.80 -8.04
C LYS A 90 1.84 -2.61 -7.82
N ILE A 91 1.81 -2.04 -6.62
CA ILE A 91 2.70 -0.92 -6.25
C ILE A 91 4.16 -1.35 -6.37
N HIS A 92 4.49 -2.53 -5.87
CA HIS A 92 5.85 -3.07 -5.96
C HIS A 92 6.31 -3.20 -7.41
N GLU A 93 5.45 -3.73 -8.26
CA GLU A 93 5.73 -3.85 -9.69
C GLU A 93 5.93 -2.49 -10.35
N GLN A 94 5.02 -1.54 -10.08
CA GLN A 94 5.09 -0.19 -10.64
C GLN A 94 6.31 0.59 -10.15
N ALA A 95 6.80 0.30 -8.96
CA ALA A 95 7.98 0.94 -8.39
C ALA A 95 9.30 0.34 -8.90
N GLY A 96 9.25 -0.64 -9.80
CA GLY A 96 10.45 -1.24 -10.39
C GLY A 96 10.96 -2.46 -9.63
N THR A 97 10.12 -3.12 -8.87
CA THR A 97 10.43 -4.34 -8.09
C THR A 97 11.63 -4.18 -7.14
N PRO A 98 11.64 -3.16 -6.26
CA PRO A 98 12.72 -3.02 -5.29
C PRO A 98 12.79 -4.24 -4.37
N ALA A 99 14.01 -4.64 -4.01
CA ALA A 99 14.20 -5.84 -3.19
C ALA A 99 13.76 -5.63 -1.74
N GLU A 100 13.86 -4.40 -1.23
CA GLU A 100 13.57 -4.08 0.15
C GLU A 100 12.65 -2.87 0.25
N LEU A 101 11.65 -2.96 1.13
CA LEU A 101 10.74 -1.86 1.42
C LEU A 101 10.73 -1.55 2.91
N LEU A 102 10.71 -0.26 3.22
CA LEU A 102 10.48 0.26 4.56
C LEU A 102 9.09 0.88 4.56
N PHE A 103 8.23 0.48 5.49
CA PHE A 103 6.88 1.02 5.57
C PHE A 103 6.81 2.17 6.57
N ALA A 104 6.32 3.32 6.11
CA ALA A 104 5.94 4.43 6.96
C ALA A 104 4.43 4.35 7.17
N VAL A 105 4.01 4.13 8.42
CA VAL A 105 2.63 3.83 8.76
C VAL A 105 2.00 4.93 9.61
N PRO A 106 0.66 5.13 9.53
CA PRO A 106 -0.01 6.07 10.40
C PRO A 106 0.15 5.67 11.88
N GLY A 107 0.35 6.65 12.76
CA GLY A 107 0.42 6.38 14.19
C GLY A 107 -0.87 5.83 14.78
N SER A 108 -1.97 5.93 14.03
CA SER A 108 -3.27 5.37 14.43
C SER A 108 -3.38 3.86 14.20
N TYR A 109 -2.43 3.24 13.50
CA TYR A 109 -2.48 1.79 13.29
C TYR A 109 -2.30 1.07 14.63
N SER A 110 -3.18 0.11 14.88
CA SER A 110 -3.09 -0.75 16.06
C SER A 110 -1.98 -1.81 15.86
N ALA A 111 -1.61 -2.49 16.94
CA ALA A 111 -0.69 -3.61 16.86
C ALA A 111 -1.21 -4.72 15.94
N GLU A 112 -2.51 -4.94 15.92
CA GLU A 112 -3.15 -5.92 15.04
C GLU A 112 -3.01 -5.53 13.57
N GLN A 113 -3.21 -4.24 13.25
CA GLN A 113 -3.04 -3.73 11.88
C GLN A 113 -1.58 -3.84 11.43
N LEU A 114 -0.64 -3.54 12.30
CA LEU A 114 0.79 -3.67 12.00
C LEU A 114 1.17 -5.13 11.76
N SER A 115 0.66 -6.04 12.57
CA SER A 115 0.88 -7.48 12.38
C SER A 115 0.30 -7.97 11.06
N MET A 116 -0.88 -7.48 10.69
CA MET A 116 -1.52 -7.82 9.43
C MET A 116 -0.67 -7.33 8.25
N LEU A 117 -0.19 -6.10 8.31
CA LEU A 117 0.66 -5.54 7.27
C LEU A 117 1.93 -6.37 7.09
N LEU A 118 2.59 -6.72 8.18
CA LEU A 118 3.81 -7.54 8.12
C LEU A 118 3.53 -8.94 7.57
N GLY A 119 2.40 -9.53 7.93
CA GLY A 119 1.97 -10.82 7.39
C GLY A 119 1.71 -10.77 5.89
N ILE A 120 1.07 -9.72 5.43
CA ILE A 120 0.82 -9.50 4.00
C ILE A 120 2.16 -9.30 3.27
N ALA A 121 3.03 -8.46 3.82
CA ALA A 121 4.34 -8.20 3.22
C ALA A 121 5.21 -9.46 3.14
N ALA A 122 5.11 -10.34 4.13
CA ALA A 122 5.85 -11.60 4.13
C ALA A 122 5.44 -12.53 2.98
N ALA A 123 4.24 -12.37 2.45
CA ALA A 123 3.75 -13.14 1.31
C ALA A 123 4.13 -12.50 -0.04
N CYS A 124 4.73 -11.34 -0.03
CA CYS A 124 5.11 -10.59 -1.24
C CYS A 124 6.57 -10.87 -1.61
N PRO A 125 6.95 -10.63 -2.89
CA PRO A 125 8.31 -10.92 -3.38
C PRO A 125 9.33 -9.81 -3.07
N PHE A 126 9.30 -9.27 -1.85
CA PHE A 126 10.28 -8.30 -1.37
C PHE A 126 10.47 -8.49 0.14
N SER A 127 11.51 -7.90 0.69
CA SER A 127 11.74 -7.93 2.13
C SER A 127 11.24 -6.64 2.77
N ALA A 128 10.38 -6.75 3.77
CA ALA A 128 9.99 -5.62 4.60
C ALA A 128 11.06 -5.46 5.68
N VAL A 129 11.85 -4.39 5.60
CA VAL A 129 13.02 -4.20 6.47
C VAL A 129 12.70 -3.41 7.72
N GLY A 130 11.50 -2.87 7.83
CA GLY A 130 11.08 -2.17 9.05
C GLY A 130 9.79 -1.41 8.89
N LEU A 131 9.32 -0.90 10.03
CA LEU A 131 8.15 -0.04 10.13
C LEU A 131 8.58 1.23 10.86
N VAL A 132 8.14 2.37 10.36
CA VAL A 132 8.35 3.66 11.04
C VAL A 132 7.02 4.41 11.08
N ASP A 133 6.86 5.25 12.09
CA ASP A 133 5.71 6.16 12.15
C ASP A 133 5.89 7.27 11.12
N ILE A 134 4.82 7.65 10.43
CA ILE A 134 4.86 8.69 9.40
C ILE A 134 5.43 10.00 9.97
N ALA A 135 5.03 10.37 11.19
CA ALA A 135 5.51 11.60 11.81
C ALA A 135 7.04 11.56 12.02
N VAL A 136 7.58 10.41 12.42
CA VAL A 136 9.03 10.23 12.59
C VAL A 136 9.74 10.27 11.24
N ALA A 137 9.19 9.60 10.23
CA ALA A 137 9.76 9.61 8.89
C ALA A 137 9.79 11.01 8.29
N SER A 138 8.72 11.78 8.48
CA SER A 138 8.64 13.18 8.03
C SER A 138 9.66 14.06 8.73
N ALA A 139 9.83 13.91 10.04
CA ALA A 139 10.81 14.66 10.82
C ALA A 139 12.24 14.33 10.37
N ALA A 140 12.55 13.06 10.13
CA ALA A 140 13.85 12.62 9.64
C ALA A 140 14.14 13.19 8.25
N SER A 141 13.14 13.23 7.37
CA SER A 141 13.26 13.82 6.04
C SER A 141 13.58 15.31 6.10
N VAL A 142 12.91 16.05 6.96
CA VAL A 142 13.17 17.48 7.16
C VAL A 142 14.58 17.70 7.71
N ALA A 143 15.01 16.89 8.68
CA ALA A 143 16.35 16.99 9.27
C ALA A 143 17.45 16.76 8.25
N THR A 144 17.26 15.81 7.32
CA THR A 144 18.25 15.50 6.28
C THR A 144 18.25 16.50 5.14
N ALA A 145 17.16 17.22 4.92
CA ALA A 145 17.05 18.24 3.88
C ALA A 145 17.68 19.57 4.29
N GLY A 146 17.89 19.75 5.58
CA GLY A 146 18.48 20.98 6.12
C GLY A 146 20.03 21.01 6.01
#